data_a21406acc3c1598d2867c88054038efe
#
_entry.id   a21406acc3c1598d2867c88054038efe
#
_cell.length_a   1.000
_cell.length_b   1.000
_cell.length_c   1.000
_cell.angle_alpha   90.00
_cell.angle_beta   90.00
_cell.angle_gamma   90.00
#
_symmetry.space_group_name_H-M   'P 1'
#
loop_
_entity.id
_entity.type
_entity.pdbx_description
1 polymer ?
#
loop_
_entity_poly.entity_id
_entity_poly.type
_entity_poly.pdbx_seq_one_letter_code
_entity_poly.pdbx_strand_id
1 'polypeptide(L)'
;IEPSGASKAIGAVLKNFLARRSSALRMKQFANTLVKTAPLIMCSLSILFAYKTGLFNIGAAGQYVLGAGAALYGALGLELPWYVCLLAAAAAGALLGCISGALKAYCNVNEVISCIMLNWISLYAVNSVLKDFCPVGYKDTFTLVSRNSSALLPSLGLNKVLDRKSVV
;
A
#
# COMPACT_ATOMS: atom_id res chain seq x y z
N ILE A 1 22.40 -13.42 24.74
CA ILE A 1 21.05 -13.76 24.24
C ILE A 1 20.92 -15.27 24.37
N GLU A 2 20.13 -15.75 25.36
CA GLU A 2 19.94 -17.18 25.53
C GLU A 2 19.24 -17.81 24.33
N PRO A 3 19.80 -18.89 23.75
CA PRO A 3 19.18 -19.57 22.57
C PRO A 3 17.79 -20.13 22.89
N SER A 4 17.45 -20.34 24.14
CA SER A 4 16.10 -20.74 24.58
C SER A 4 15.03 -19.68 24.40
N GLY A 5 15.40 -18.39 24.40
CA GLY A 5 14.48 -17.28 24.15
C GLY A 5 14.02 -17.19 22.69
N ALA A 6 14.94 -17.40 21.75
CA ALA A 6 14.64 -17.34 20.31
C ALA A 6 13.72 -18.50 19.88
N SER A 7 13.96 -19.72 20.35
CA SER A 7 13.10 -20.88 20.04
C SER A 7 11.70 -20.73 20.62
N LYS A 8 11.56 -20.18 21.83
CA LYS A 8 10.26 -19.88 22.45
C LYS A 8 9.51 -18.79 21.68
N ALA A 9 10.21 -17.74 21.23
CA ALA A 9 9.61 -16.68 20.42
C ALA A 9 9.13 -17.20 19.06
N ILE A 10 9.95 -18.00 18.35
CA ILE A 10 9.58 -18.64 17.09
C ILE A 10 8.40 -19.60 17.31
N GLY A 11 8.45 -20.42 18.36
CA GLY A 11 7.36 -21.32 18.73
C GLY A 11 6.06 -20.58 19.05
N ALA A 12 6.12 -19.43 19.74
CA ALA A 12 4.94 -18.61 20.01
C ALA A 12 4.34 -18.00 18.74
N VAL A 13 5.18 -17.52 17.80
CA VAL A 13 4.74 -17.00 16.48
C VAL A 13 4.08 -18.11 15.65
N LEU A 14 4.72 -19.26 15.54
CA LEU A 14 4.18 -20.42 14.83
C LEU A 14 2.88 -20.93 15.47
N LYS A 15 2.83 -21.03 16.79
CA LYS A 15 1.63 -21.45 17.52
C LYS A 15 0.48 -20.45 17.36
N ASN A 16 0.79 -19.15 17.33
CA ASN A 16 -0.23 -18.11 17.10
C ASN A 16 -0.76 -18.16 15.65
N PHE A 17 0.08 -18.51 14.67
CA PHE A 17 -0.31 -18.65 13.28
C PHE A 17 -1.08 -19.94 13.01
N LEU A 18 -0.64 -21.07 13.57
CA LEU A 18 -1.19 -22.42 13.28
C LEU A 18 -2.27 -22.87 14.26
N ALA A 19 -2.25 -22.44 15.51
CA ALA A 19 -3.03 -23.02 16.62
C ALA A 19 -4.20 -22.18 17.11
N ARG A 20 -4.66 -21.18 16.34
CA ARG A 20 -5.89 -20.46 16.73
C ARG A 20 -7.09 -21.37 16.64
N ARG A 21 -7.77 -21.52 17.77
CA ARG A 21 -8.81 -22.49 18.11
C ARG A 21 -10.10 -22.41 17.28
N SER A 22 -10.30 -21.33 16.49
CA SER A 22 -11.51 -21.15 15.65
C SER A 22 -11.14 -21.14 14.16
N SER A 23 -11.79 -22.00 13.38
CA SER A 23 -11.64 -22.06 11.92
C SER A 23 -12.00 -20.74 11.23
N ALA A 24 -12.98 -20.01 11.76
CA ALA A 24 -13.38 -18.70 11.26
C ALA A 24 -12.27 -17.64 11.42
N LEU A 25 -11.55 -17.67 12.55
CA LEU A 25 -10.42 -16.76 12.79
C LEU A 25 -9.21 -17.08 11.90
N ARG A 26 -8.97 -18.37 11.60
CA ARG A 26 -7.93 -18.77 10.64
C ARG A 26 -8.25 -18.29 9.23
N MET A 27 -9.49 -18.42 8.80
CA MET A 27 -9.94 -17.94 7.51
C MET A 27 -9.80 -16.42 7.38
N LYS A 28 -10.18 -15.65 8.40
CA LYS A 28 -9.97 -14.19 8.45
C LYS A 28 -8.51 -13.81 8.33
N GLN A 29 -7.63 -14.48 9.08
CA GLN A 29 -6.19 -14.19 9.03
C GLN A 29 -5.58 -14.54 7.67
N PHE A 30 -5.96 -15.66 7.09
CA PHE A 30 -5.52 -16.06 5.76
C PHE A 30 -5.98 -15.03 4.70
N ALA A 31 -7.25 -14.62 4.77
CA ALA A 31 -7.79 -13.58 3.89
C ALA A 31 -7.06 -12.23 4.05
N ASN A 32 -6.79 -11.80 5.28
CA ASN A 32 -6.02 -10.59 5.55
C ASN A 32 -4.57 -10.69 5.03
N THR A 33 -3.95 -11.86 5.13
CA THR A 33 -2.61 -12.09 4.57
C THR A 33 -2.64 -11.96 3.05
N LEU A 34 -3.62 -12.57 2.38
CA LEU A 34 -3.77 -12.46 0.92
C LEU A 34 -3.95 -11.00 0.47
N VAL A 35 -4.82 -10.25 1.16
CA VAL A 35 -5.04 -8.82 0.86
C VAL A 35 -3.76 -8.00 1.02
N LYS A 36 -2.99 -8.23 2.08
CA LYS A 36 -1.71 -7.54 2.31
C LYS A 36 -0.60 -7.99 1.35
N THR A 37 -0.69 -9.21 0.81
CA THR A 37 0.28 -9.74 -0.14
C THR A 37 0.10 -9.14 -1.54
N ALA A 38 -1.12 -8.77 -1.93
CA ALA A 38 -1.40 -8.21 -3.25
C ALA A 38 -0.52 -6.99 -3.61
N PRO A 39 -0.42 -5.93 -2.79
CA PRO A 39 0.45 -4.80 -3.09
C PRO A 39 1.94 -5.18 -3.12
N LEU A 40 2.36 -6.14 -2.32
CA LEU A 40 3.75 -6.63 -2.34
C LEU A 40 4.08 -7.34 -3.66
N ILE A 41 3.17 -8.14 -4.18
CA ILE A 41 3.32 -8.80 -5.49
C ILE A 41 3.41 -7.74 -6.60
N MET A 42 2.56 -6.73 -6.58
CA MET A 42 2.59 -5.65 -7.58
C MET A 42 3.90 -4.87 -7.54
N CYS A 43 4.39 -4.52 -6.35
CA CYS A 43 5.69 -3.87 -6.18
C CYS A 43 6.84 -4.77 -6.67
N SER A 44 6.82 -6.06 -6.34
CA SER A 44 7.83 -7.03 -6.79
C SER A 44 7.85 -7.16 -8.30
N LEU A 45 6.68 -7.16 -8.94
CA LEU A 45 6.56 -7.22 -10.40
C LEU A 45 7.14 -5.96 -11.05
N SER A 46 6.89 -4.78 -10.48
CA SER A 46 7.48 -3.52 -10.93
C SER A 46 9.00 -3.52 -10.84
N ILE A 47 9.55 -4.03 -9.74
CA ILE A 47 11.01 -4.17 -9.55
C ILE A 47 11.59 -5.16 -10.56
N LEU A 48 10.95 -6.30 -10.76
CA LEU A 48 11.37 -7.33 -11.71
C LEU A 48 11.39 -6.79 -13.15
N PHE A 49 10.37 -6.02 -13.54
CA PHE A 49 10.32 -5.39 -14.85
C PHE A 49 11.46 -4.39 -15.05
N ALA A 50 11.70 -3.52 -14.07
CA ALA A 50 12.80 -2.57 -14.10
C ALA A 50 14.17 -3.28 -14.18
N TYR A 51 14.35 -4.37 -13.44
CA TYR A 51 15.57 -5.16 -13.46
C TYR A 51 15.86 -5.75 -14.86
N LYS A 52 14.81 -6.20 -15.56
CA LYS A 52 14.94 -6.68 -16.94
C LYS A 52 15.36 -5.61 -17.93
N THR A 53 15.08 -4.34 -17.66
CA THR A 53 15.53 -3.19 -18.48
C THR A 53 16.89 -2.64 -18.04
N GLY A 54 17.57 -3.29 -17.11
CA GLY A 54 18.87 -2.86 -16.60
C GLY A 54 18.82 -1.73 -15.57
N LEU A 55 17.64 -1.44 -15.04
CA LEU A 55 17.42 -0.44 -13.99
C LEU A 55 17.07 -1.11 -12.67
N PHE A 56 17.46 -0.49 -11.55
CA PHE A 56 17.12 -1.01 -10.22
C PHE A 56 16.10 -0.10 -9.54
N ASN A 57 14.81 -0.46 -9.65
CA ASN A 57 13.70 0.35 -9.12
C ASN A 57 13.46 0.08 -7.63
N ILE A 58 14.21 0.74 -6.75
CA ILE A 58 13.91 0.77 -5.30
C ILE A 58 12.73 1.74 -5.00
N GLY A 59 12.32 2.55 -5.98
CA GLY A 59 11.24 3.54 -5.86
C GLY A 59 9.82 2.98 -5.85
N ALA A 60 9.64 1.66 -5.98
CA ALA A 60 8.31 1.03 -6.02
C ALA A 60 7.45 1.35 -4.79
N ALA A 61 8.05 1.48 -3.61
CA ALA A 61 7.34 1.87 -2.39
C ALA A 61 6.77 3.29 -2.47
N GLY A 62 7.55 4.26 -2.96
CA GLY A 62 7.09 5.63 -3.17
C GLY A 62 6.01 5.74 -4.25
N GLN A 63 6.16 4.98 -5.34
CA GLN A 63 5.15 4.89 -6.39
C GLN A 63 3.81 4.38 -5.83
N TYR A 64 3.87 3.36 -4.99
CA TYR A 64 2.68 2.83 -4.31
C TYR A 64 2.05 3.85 -3.37
N VAL A 65 2.85 4.51 -2.52
CA VAL A 65 2.38 5.52 -1.56
C VAL A 65 1.76 6.71 -2.28
N LEU A 66 2.41 7.23 -3.32
CA LEU A 66 1.90 8.36 -4.09
C LEU A 66 0.61 7.99 -4.83
N GLY A 67 0.57 6.81 -5.43
CA GLY A 67 -0.64 6.29 -6.08
C GLY A 67 -1.81 6.13 -5.10
N ALA A 68 -1.57 5.54 -3.93
CA ALA A 68 -2.58 5.42 -2.88
C ALA A 68 -3.05 6.79 -2.37
N GLY A 69 -2.11 7.74 -2.20
CA GLY A 69 -2.42 9.12 -1.81
C GLY A 69 -3.31 9.83 -2.83
N ALA A 70 -3.01 9.70 -4.11
CA ALA A 70 -3.82 10.27 -5.19
C ALA A 70 -5.23 9.66 -5.24
N ALA A 71 -5.36 8.35 -5.05
CA ALA A 71 -6.66 7.70 -4.96
C ALA A 71 -7.48 8.20 -3.76
N LEU A 72 -6.86 8.30 -2.58
CA LEU A 72 -7.52 8.81 -1.37
C LEU A 72 -7.91 10.27 -1.51
N TYR A 73 -7.05 11.11 -2.08
CA TYR A 73 -7.38 12.52 -2.34
C TYR A 73 -8.55 12.64 -3.33
N GLY A 74 -8.55 11.86 -4.41
CA GLY A 74 -9.66 11.80 -5.36
C GLY A 74 -10.97 11.36 -4.72
N ALA A 75 -10.91 10.38 -3.81
CA ALA A 75 -12.08 9.85 -3.13
C ALA A 75 -12.63 10.78 -2.04
N LEU A 76 -11.76 11.44 -1.28
CA LEU A 76 -12.12 12.28 -0.12
C LEU A 76 -12.29 13.74 -0.46
N GLY A 77 -11.45 14.27 -1.37
CA GLY A 77 -11.43 15.68 -1.73
C GLY A 77 -12.33 16.02 -2.92
N LEU A 78 -12.30 15.18 -3.95
CA LEU A 78 -13.03 15.40 -5.21
C LEU A 78 -14.29 14.53 -5.33
N GLU A 79 -14.54 13.65 -4.36
CA GLU A 79 -15.70 12.74 -4.32
C GLU A 79 -15.89 11.90 -5.61
N LEU A 80 -14.76 11.54 -6.25
CA LEU A 80 -14.75 10.83 -7.52
C LEU A 80 -15.15 9.35 -7.36
N PRO A 81 -15.72 8.74 -8.41
CA PRO A 81 -16.02 7.32 -8.40
C PRO A 81 -14.75 6.46 -8.43
N TRP A 82 -14.86 5.22 -7.96
CA TRP A 82 -13.73 4.32 -7.76
C TRP A 82 -12.81 4.13 -8.99
N TYR A 83 -13.38 4.10 -10.21
CA TYR A 83 -12.59 3.89 -11.45
C TYR A 83 -11.71 5.11 -11.77
N VAL A 84 -12.18 6.33 -11.50
CA VAL A 84 -11.39 7.56 -11.70
C VAL A 84 -10.28 7.63 -10.64
N CYS A 85 -10.57 7.26 -9.39
CA CYS A 85 -9.55 7.16 -8.33
C CYS A 85 -8.46 6.14 -8.70
N LEU A 86 -8.83 5.02 -9.32
CA LEU A 86 -7.88 4.01 -9.79
C LEU A 86 -6.97 4.55 -10.90
N LEU A 87 -7.54 5.27 -11.87
CA LEU A 87 -6.75 5.91 -12.94
C LEU A 87 -5.82 6.99 -12.39
N ALA A 88 -6.29 7.80 -11.45
CA ALA A 88 -5.48 8.81 -10.77
C ALA A 88 -4.31 8.16 -10.01
N ALA A 89 -4.55 7.04 -9.33
CA ALA A 89 -3.51 6.27 -8.65
C ALA A 89 -2.45 5.76 -9.63
N ALA A 90 -2.89 5.18 -10.76
CA ALA A 90 -1.99 4.68 -11.79
C ALA A 90 -1.15 5.80 -12.41
N ALA A 91 -1.77 6.95 -12.72
CA ALA A 91 -1.09 8.11 -13.28
C ALA A 91 -0.05 8.68 -12.29
N ALA A 92 -0.39 8.83 -11.02
CA ALA A 92 0.52 9.34 -9.99
C ALA A 92 1.73 8.42 -9.77
N GLY A 93 1.50 7.10 -9.70
CA GLY A 93 2.57 6.12 -9.61
C GLY A 93 3.48 6.10 -10.83
N ALA A 94 2.89 6.18 -12.04
CA ALA A 94 3.63 6.26 -13.29
C ALA A 94 4.48 7.54 -13.38
N LEU A 95 3.93 8.67 -12.96
CA LEU A 95 4.64 9.96 -12.95
C LEU A 95 5.90 9.90 -12.08
N LEU A 96 5.81 9.31 -10.88
CA LEU A 96 6.99 9.14 -10.03
C LEU A 96 8.03 8.22 -10.67
N GLY A 97 7.59 7.14 -11.34
CA GLY A 97 8.45 6.26 -12.10
C GLY A 97 9.14 6.97 -13.28
N CYS A 98 8.41 7.82 -13.99
CA CYS A 98 8.97 8.66 -15.06
C CYS A 98 10.03 9.62 -14.54
N ILE A 99 9.81 10.26 -13.37
CA ILE A 99 10.78 11.17 -12.76
C ILE A 99 12.08 10.42 -12.44
N SER A 100 12.01 9.27 -11.78
CA SER A 100 13.18 8.47 -11.44
C SER A 100 13.96 7.99 -12.68
N GLY A 101 13.23 7.55 -13.71
CA GLY A 101 13.80 7.16 -15.00
C GLY A 101 14.44 8.33 -15.75
N ALA A 102 13.81 9.49 -15.75
CA ALA A 102 14.34 10.70 -16.39
C ALA A 102 15.63 11.18 -15.70
N LEU A 103 15.68 11.18 -14.37
CA LEU A 103 16.89 11.53 -13.61
C LEU A 103 18.07 10.61 -13.97
N LYS A 104 17.80 9.32 -14.18
CA LYS A 104 18.83 8.39 -14.65
C LYS A 104 19.24 8.67 -16.09
N ALA A 105 18.26 8.84 -17.00
CA ALA A 105 18.52 8.96 -18.43
C ALA A 105 19.20 10.29 -18.80
N TYR A 106 18.76 11.40 -18.23
CA TYR A 106 19.25 12.74 -18.61
C TYR A 106 20.36 13.27 -17.71
N CYS A 107 20.29 12.97 -16.40
CA CYS A 107 21.25 13.49 -15.43
C CYS A 107 22.29 12.46 -14.99
N ASN A 108 22.17 11.21 -15.45
CA ASN A 108 23.02 10.08 -15.04
C ASN A 108 23.21 9.95 -13.52
N VAL A 109 22.18 10.34 -12.75
CA VAL A 109 22.17 10.24 -11.30
C VAL A 109 22.04 8.77 -10.89
N ASN A 110 22.62 8.43 -9.74
CA ASN A 110 22.48 7.09 -9.19
C ASN A 110 20.99 6.81 -8.85
N GLU A 111 20.41 5.82 -9.53
CA GLU A 111 18.99 5.47 -9.41
C GLU A 111 18.60 5.05 -8.00
N VAL A 112 19.49 4.41 -7.26
CA VAL A 112 19.24 3.96 -5.88
C VAL A 112 19.01 5.17 -4.96
N ILE A 113 19.90 6.16 -5.04
CA ILE A 113 19.82 7.38 -4.21
C ILE A 113 18.57 8.18 -4.59
N SER A 114 18.32 8.37 -5.88
CA SER A 114 17.13 9.09 -6.38
C SER A 114 15.83 8.43 -5.91
N CYS A 115 15.74 7.11 -6.00
CA CYS A 115 14.57 6.36 -5.57
C CYS A 115 14.33 6.46 -4.06
N ILE A 116 15.39 6.38 -3.23
CA ILE A 116 15.27 6.53 -1.78
C ILE A 116 14.74 7.91 -1.43
N MET A 117 15.28 8.97 -2.04
CA MET A 117 14.81 10.34 -1.81
C MET A 117 13.35 10.54 -2.26
N LEU A 118 12.99 10.03 -3.43
CA LEU A 118 11.62 10.09 -3.94
C LEU A 118 10.62 9.32 -3.07
N ASN A 119 11.01 8.20 -2.46
CA ASN A 119 10.16 7.48 -1.52
C ASN A 119 9.79 8.34 -0.30
N TRP A 120 10.78 9.03 0.30
CA TRP A 120 10.56 9.93 1.43
C TRP A 120 9.73 11.15 1.04
N ILE A 121 10.04 11.77 -0.11
CA ILE A 121 9.28 12.90 -0.63
C ILE A 121 7.81 12.51 -0.83
N SER A 122 7.55 11.35 -1.45
CA SER A 122 6.19 10.83 -1.66
C SER A 122 5.44 10.62 -0.36
N LEU A 123 6.11 10.01 0.64
CA LEU A 123 5.51 9.75 1.95
C LEU A 123 5.11 11.06 2.66
N TYR A 124 6.01 12.02 2.71
CA TYR A 124 5.74 13.30 3.36
C TYR A 124 4.71 14.15 2.59
N ALA A 125 4.77 14.15 1.26
CA ALA A 125 3.81 14.86 0.43
C ALA A 125 2.39 14.32 0.63
N VAL A 126 2.21 13.00 0.56
CA VAL A 126 0.91 12.35 0.78
C VAL A 126 0.39 12.63 2.19
N ASN A 127 1.23 12.47 3.20
CA ASN A 127 0.83 12.76 4.58
C ASN A 127 0.45 14.22 4.79
N SER A 128 1.16 15.16 4.15
CA SER A 128 0.84 16.60 4.24
C SER A 128 -0.50 16.91 3.61
N VAL A 129 -0.76 16.38 2.41
CA VAL A 129 -2.01 16.63 1.69
C VAL A 129 -3.21 15.97 2.37
N LEU A 130 -3.03 14.78 2.94
CA LEU A 130 -4.14 14.03 3.56
C LEU A 130 -4.45 14.45 5.00
N LYS A 131 -3.58 15.21 5.66
CA LYS A 131 -3.82 15.68 7.04
C LYS A 131 -5.15 16.43 7.21
N ASP A 132 -5.52 17.23 6.22
CA ASP A 132 -6.73 18.05 6.26
C ASP A 132 -8.02 17.22 6.17
N PHE A 133 -7.93 15.96 5.76
CA PHE A 133 -9.06 15.05 5.63
C PHE A 133 -9.22 14.11 6.84
N CYS A 134 -8.29 14.14 7.80
CA CYS A 134 -8.42 13.38 9.04
C CYS A 134 -9.45 14.02 9.97
N PRO A 135 -10.43 13.26 10.50
CA PRO A 135 -11.37 13.76 11.50
C PRO A 135 -10.64 14.21 12.76
N VAL A 136 -11.10 15.31 13.37
CA VAL A 136 -10.57 15.81 14.65
C VAL A 136 -10.72 14.73 15.72
N GLY A 137 -9.59 14.28 16.30
CA GLY A 137 -9.56 13.23 17.32
C GLY A 137 -9.11 11.84 16.84
N TYR A 138 -9.05 11.61 15.54
CA TYR A 138 -8.55 10.35 14.93
C TYR A 138 -7.33 10.68 14.08
N LYS A 139 -6.14 10.49 14.63
CA LYS A 139 -4.90 10.96 13.97
C LYS A 139 -4.53 10.23 12.68
N ASP A 140 -5.04 9.00 12.46
CA ASP A 140 -4.54 8.14 11.39
C ASP A 140 -5.62 7.31 10.66
N THR A 141 -6.92 7.65 10.80
CA THR A 141 -8.01 6.90 10.18
C THR A 141 -8.91 7.77 9.33
N PHE A 142 -9.10 7.39 8.08
CA PHE A 142 -10.01 8.05 7.14
C PHE A 142 -11.34 7.31 7.07
N THR A 143 -12.45 8.02 7.24
CA THR A 143 -13.80 7.44 7.11
C THR A 143 -14.32 7.58 5.68
N LEU A 144 -13.87 6.69 4.80
CA LEU A 144 -14.24 6.70 3.37
C LEU A 144 -15.72 6.38 3.17
N VAL A 145 -16.25 5.42 3.95
CA VAL A 145 -17.63 4.92 3.83
C VAL A 145 -18.67 6.00 4.09
N SER A 146 -18.42 6.88 5.05
CA SER A 146 -19.34 7.95 5.42
C SER A 146 -19.28 9.15 4.47
N ARG A 147 -18.16 9.35 3.78
CA ARG A 147 -17.95 10.53 2.94
C ARG A 147 -18.22 10.28 1.46
N ASN A 148 -17.77 9.15 0.95
CA ASN A 148 -17.97 8.81 -0.46
C ASN A 148 -18.13 7.29 -0.65
N SER A 149 -19.36 6.80 -0.71
CA SER A 149 -19.66 5.38 -0.92
C SER A 149 -19.38 4.94 -2.38
N SER A 150 -19.38 5.85 -3.35
CA SER A 150 -19.12 5.54 -4.77
C SER A 150 -17.64 5.28 -5.07
N ALA A 151 -16.73 5.69 -4.18
CA ALA A 151 -15.31 5.39 -4.26
C ALA A 151 -14.96 3.98 -3.78
N LEU A 152 -15.92 3.26 -3.19
CA LEU A 152 -15.70 1.87 -2.78
C LEU A 152 -15.78 0.94 -3.98
N LEU A 153 -14.81 0.02 -4.06
CA LEU A 153 -14.85 -1.06 -5.06
C LEU A 153 -16.12 -1.89 -4.90
N PRO A 154 -16.82 -2.23 -6.01
CA PRO A 154 -18.00 -3.07 -5.96
C PRO A 154 -17.67 -4.41 -5.28
N SER A 155 -18.55 -4.85 -4.39
CA SER A 155 -18.37 -6.10 -3.66
C SER A 155 -18.60 -7.29 -4.61
N LEU A 156 -17.54 -7.92 -5.06
CA LEU A 156 -17.58 -9.14 -5.90
C LEU A 156 -18.03 -10.40 -5.13
N GLY A 157 -18.87 -10.26 -4.09
CA GLY A 157 -19.31 -11.39 -3.26
C GLY A 157 -18.28 -11.87 -2.23
N LEU A 158 -17.08 -11.34 -2.24
CA LEU A 158 -15.98 -11.69 -1.32
C LEU A 158 -16.14 -11.10 0.09
N ASN A 159 -17.14 -10.24 0.31
CA ASN A 159 -17.38 -9.58 1.60
C ASN A 159 -17.64 -10.57 2.74
N LYS A 160 -18.21 -11.75 2.45
CA LYS A 160 -18.46 -12.81 3.46
C LYS A 160 -17.18 -13.49 3.92
N VAL A 161 -16.15 -13.55 3.06
CA VAL A 161 -14.88 -14.22 3.33
C VAL A 161 -13.85 -13.24 3.88
N LEU A 162 -13.82 -12.01 3.36
CA LEU A 162 -12.79 -11.00 3.66
C LEU A 162 -13.17 -10.06 4.80
N ASP A 163 -14.39 -10.18 5.38
CA ASP A 163 -14.91 -9.33 6.48
C ASP A 163 -14.36 -7.88 6.43
N ARG A 164 -14.78 -7.14 5.42
CA ARG A 164 -14.30 -5.76 5.13
C ARG A 164 -14.62 -4.75 6.24
N LYS A 165 -15.47 -5.12 7.21
CA LYS A 165 -15.77 -4.24 8.35
C LYS A 165 -14.63 -4.08 9.35
N SER A 166 -13.59 -4.91 9.27
CA SER A 166 -12.45 -4.89 10.19
C SER A 166 -11.17 -4.24 9.63
N VAL A 167 -11.24 -3.64 8.44
CA VAL A 167 -10.06 -3.03 7.75
C VAL A 167 -10.27 -1.51 7.54
N VAL A 168 -11.25 -0.94 8.24
CA VAL A 168 -11.45 0.53 8.28
C VAL A 168 -11.24 1.02 9.69
#